data_2e3dea4d9ff90e9a4b363c1041aa555d
#
_entry.id   2e3dea4d9ff90e9a4b363c1041aa555d
#
_cell.length_a   1.000
_cell.length_b   1.000
_cell.length_c   1.000
_cell.angle_alpha   90.00
_cell.angle_beta   90.00
_cell.angle_gamma   90.00
#
_symmetry.space_group_name_H-M   'P 1'
#
loop_
_entity.id
_entity.type
_entity.pdbx_description
1 polymer ?
#
loop_
_entity_poly.entity_id
_entity_poly.type
_entity_poly.pdbx_seq_one_letter_code
_entity_poly.pdbx_strand_id
1 'polypeptide(L)'
;MGMKMTKEPDFGVGLDIGTMNIVSARSTGPNKVGTIRVRDAFIDLDVADKKTLRLSKVDYVEMDGQLIVIGDSALNMANLFKREIRRPLLKGIIAPGELLAQQVLSLLVFNVIKEPMTPDEHCFFSVPAPPLDDPSQDTTYHREIFRKIIAEHGYTPHP
;
A
#
# COMPACT_ATOMS: atom_id res chain seq x y z
N MET A 1 -32.40 -34.07 -10.13
CA MET A 1 -32.18 -32.85 -10.94
C MET A 1 -31.30 -31.92 -10.12
N GLY A 2 -29.96 -32.00 -10.31
CA GLY A 2 -29.00 -31.26 -9.51
C GLY A 2 -29.03 -29.78 -9.91
N MET A 3 -29.38 -28.92 -8.98
CA MET A 3 -29.20 -27.49 -9.10
C MET A 3 -27.69 -27.22 -9.23
N LYS A 4 -27.23 -26.82 -10.42
CA LYS A 4 -25.89 -26.20 -10.57
C LYS A 4 -25.90 -24.98 -9.69
N MET A 5 -25.19 -25.04 -8.56
CA MET A 5 -24.77 -23.83 -7.87
C MET A 5 -23.95 -23.03 -8.86
N THR A 6 -24.48 -21.94 -9.34
CA THR A 6 -23.72 -20.92 -10.05
C THR A 6 -22.71 -20.41 -9.05
N LYS A 7 -21.43 -20.69 -9.28
CA LYS A 7 -20.32 -20.14 -8.51
C LYS A 7 -20.51 -18.62 -8.55
N GLU A 8 -20.72 -17.98 -7.41
CA GLU A 8 -20.76 -16.52 -7.37
C GLU A 8 -19.45 -16.00 -7.96
N PRO A 9 -19.50 -14.92 -8.74
CA PRO A 9 -18.27 -14.38 -9.31
C PRO A 9 -17.31 -14.04 -8.17
N ASP A 10 -16.10 -14.54 -8.28
CA ASP A 10 -15.01 -14.33 -7.33
C ASP A 10 -14.57 -12.86 -7.42
N PHE A 11 -15.18 -12.00 -6.61
CA PHE A 11 -14.88 -10.57 -6.58
C PHE A 11 -13.58 -10.36 -5.83
N GLY A 12 -12.47 -10.22 -6.56
CA GLY A 12 -11.19 -9.82 -6.01
C GLY A 12 -11.14 -8.33 -5.65
N VAL A 13 -9.97 -7.91 -5.19
CA VAL A 13 -9.63 -6.51 -4.96
C VAL A 13 -8.75 -5.98 -6.09
N GLY A 14 -9.06 -4.80 -6.60
CA GLY A 14 -8.18 -4.03 -7.49
C GLY A 14 -7.27 -3.12 -6.66
N LEU A 15 -5.99 -3.01 -7.04
CA LEU A 15 -5.01 -2.18 -6.37
C LEU A 15 -4.26 -1.32 -7.39
N ASP A 16 -4.46 -0.02 -7.33
CA ASP A 16 -3.70 0.95 -8.10
C ASP A 16 -2.54 1.50 -7.27
N ILE A 17 -1.32 1.31 -7.78
CA ILE A 17 -0.08 1.64 -7.11
C ILE A 17 0.53 2.89 -7.76
N GLY A 18 0.11 4.05 -7.27
CA GLY A 18 0.57 5.33 -7.80
C GLY A 18 1.56 6.04 -6.86
N THR A 19 2.42 6.89 -7.43
CA THR A 19 3.44 7.66 -6.69
C THR A 19 2.87 8.73 -5.75
N MET A 20 1.62 9.12 -5.93
CA MET A 20 0.94 10.04 -5.01
C MET A 20 0.00 9.34 -4.05
N ASN A 21 -0.72 8.36 -4.55
CA ASN A 21 -1.70 7.63 -3.77
C ASN A 21 -1.69 6.16 -4.17
N ILE A 22 -1.94 5.30 -3.20
CA ILE A 22 -2.27 3.90 -3.41
C ILE A 22 -3.76 3.77 -3.16
N VAL A 23 -4.48 3.14 -4.08
CA VAL A 23 -5.94 3.04 -4.05
C VAL A 23 -6.36 1.59 -4.23
N SER A 24 -7.22 1.10 -3.35
CA SER A 24 -7.91 -0.17 -3.58
C SER A 24 -9.35 0.05 -4.00
N ALA A 25 -9.88 -0.90 -4.76
CA ALA A 25 -11.28 -0.95 -5.16
C ALA A 25 -11.82 -2.37 -4.96
N ARG A 26 -12.97 -2.49 -4.33
CA ARG A 26 -13.61 -3.76 -4.04
C ARG A 26 -15.12 -3.66 -4.25
N SER A 27 -15.75 -4.72 -4.76
CA SER A 27 -17.21 -4.79 -4.79
C SER A 27 -17.77 -4.78 -3.37
N THR A 28 -18.77 -3.95 -3.13
CA THR A 28 -19.49 -3.85 -1.85
C THR A 28 -20.96 -4.27 -2.00
N GLY A 29 -21.33 -4.80 -3.16
CA GLY A 29 -22.67 -5.26 -3.48
C GLY A 29 -22.98 -5.16 -4.96
N PRO A 30 -24.16 -5.53 -5.42
CA PRO A 30 -24.55 -5.43 -6.82
C PRO A 30 -24.37 -4.02 -7.37
N ASN A 31 -23.55 -3.87 -8.39
CA ASN A 31 -23.22 -2.59 -9.04
C ASN A 31 -22.66 -1.49 -8.11
N LYS A 32 -22.04 -1.90 -6.99
CA LYS A 32 -21.41 -0.97 -6.05
C LYS A 32 -19.93 -1.30 -5.87
N VAL A 33 -19.08 -0.28 -5.92
CA VAL A 33 -17.65 -0.38 -5.67
C VAL A 33 -17.29 0.57 -4.53
N GLY A 34 -16.64 0.01 -3.51
CA GLY A 34 -16.02 0.79 -2.44
C GLY A 34 -14.54 0.99 -2.77
N THR A 35 -14.01 2.17 -2.48
CA THR A 35 -12.59 2.49 -2.64
C THR A 35 -11.99 2.94 -1.32
N ILE A 36 -10.73 2.55 -1.08
CA ILE A 36 -9.92 3.06 0.01
C ILE A 36 -8.66 3.65 -0.60
N ARG A 37 -8.28 4.82 -0.15
CA ARG A 37 -7.09 5.53 -0.63
C ARG A 37 -6.17 5.88 0.53
N VAL A 38 -4.88 5.72 0.32
CA VAL A 38 -3.84 6.22 1.22
C VAL A 38 -2.83 7.02 0.39
N ARG A 39 -2.31 8.09 0.97
CA ARG A 39 -1.21 8.84 0.34
C ARG A 39 0.08 8.06 0.44
N ASP A 40 0.84 8.00 -0.66
CA ASP A 40 2.18 7.43 -0.70
C ASP A 40 3.16 8.39 -0.03
N ALA A 41 3.18 8.39 1.29
CA ALA A 41 4.02 9.26 2.11
C ALA A 41 4.22 8.66 3.50
N PHE A 42 5.38 8.93 4.09
CA PHE A 42 5.65 8.60 5.49
C PHE A 42 6.66 9.57 6.11
N ILE A 43 6.71 9.56 7.43
CA ILE A 43 7.79 10.14 8.22
C ILE A 43 8.27 9.11 9.25
N ASP A 44 9.52 9.21 9.63
CA ASP A 44 10.11 8.50 10.75
C ASP A 44 10.33 9.45 11.93
N LEU A 45 10.02 8.99 13.12
CA LEU A 45 10.13 9.74 14.37
C LEU A 45 10.87 8.93 15.41
N ASP A 46 11.46 9.61 16.38
CA ASP A 46 12.09 8.96 17.52
C ASP A 46 11.06 8.33 18.46
N VAL A 47 11.41 7.25 19.14
CA VAL A 47 10.54 6.60 20.14
C VAL A 47 10.13 7.57 21.24
N ALA A 48 10.95 8.58 21.53
CA ALA A 48 10.63 9.64 22.48
C ALA A 48 9.35 10.43 22.12
N ASP A 49 9.00 10.50 20.83
CA ASP A 49 7.82 11.21 20.34
C ASP A 49 6.51 10.43 20.52
N LYS A 50 6.57 9.18 20.99
CA LYS A 50 5.43 8.28 21.17
C LYS A 50 4.28 8.90 21.98
N LYS A 51 4.61 9.63 23.05
CA LYS A 51 3.61 10.31 23.87
C LYS A 51 2.85 11.37 23.09
N THR A 52 3.55 12.16 22.28
CA THR A 52 2.94 13.23 21.46
C THR A 52 2.01 12.63 20.40
N LEU A 53 2.42 11.56 19.71
CA LEU A 53 1.59 10.86 18.73
C LEU A 53 0.29 10.33 19.36
N ARG A 54 0.39 9.71 20.55
CA ARG A 54 -0.78 9.21 21.31
C ARG A 54 -1.74 10.33 21.68
N LEU A 55 -1.23 11.45 22.17
CA LEU A 55 -2.05 12.62 22.51
C LEU A 55 -2.74 13.22 21.28
N SER A 56 -2.08 13.19 20.13
CA SER A 56 -2.62 13.64 18.85
C SER A 56 -3.54 12.61 18.18
N LYS A 57 -3.72 11.43 18.78
CA LYS A 57 -4.50 10.30 18.25
C LYS A 57 -4.06 9.89 16.83
N VAL A 58 -2.76 9.90 16.59
CA VAL A 58 -2.15 9.50 15.33
C VAL A 58 -1.66 8.06 15.44
N ASP A 59 -2.08 7.22 14.50
CA ASP A 59 -1.61 5.85 14.40
C ASP A 59 -0.16 5.82 13.88
N TYR A 60 0.62 4.93 14.45
CA TYR A 60 2.01 4.69 14.07
C TYR A 60 2.37 3.21 14.20
N VAL A 61 3.39 2.80 13.48
CA VAL A 61 4.01 1.48 13.62
C VAL A 61 5.42 1.67 14.15
N GLU A 62 5.80 0.87 15.14
CA GLU A 62 7.18 0.83 15.64
C GLU A 62 7.97 -0.17 14.79
N MET A 63 9.05 0.30 14.16
CA MET A 63 9.87 -0.46 13.24
C MET A 63 11.32 -0.03 13.38
N ASP A 64 12.21 -0.99 13.59
CA ASP A 64 13.67 -0.78 13.72
C ASP A 64 14.05 0.33 14.73
N GLY A 65 13.30 0.46 15.82
CA GLY A 65 13.53 1.47 16.86
C GLY A 65 13.07 2.88 16.49
N GLN A 66 12.27 3.02 15.44
CA GLN A 66 11.66 4.27 15.01
C GLN A 66 10.13 4.13 14.99
N LEU A 67 9.43 5.26 15.04
CA LEU A 67 7.97 5.35 14.87
C LEU A 67 7.68 5.79 13.45
N ILE A 68 7.01 4.94 12.69
CA ILE A 68 6.62 5.22 11.30
C ILE A 68 5.17 5.67 11.27
N VAL A 69 4.96 6.88 10.76
CA VAL A 69 3.62 7.43 10.48
C VAL A 69 3.43 7.48 8.97
N ILE A 70 2.31 6.97 8.47
CA ILE A 70 2.04 6.84 7.04
C ILE A 70 0.87 7.71 6.58
N GLY A 71 0.78 7.94 5.28
CA GLY A 71 -0.37 8.53 4.62
C GLY A 71 -0.57 10.02 4.95
N ASP A 72 -1.83 10.44 5.03
CA ASP A 72 -2.18 11.83 5.32
C ASP A 72 -1.76 12.26 6.74
N SER A 73 -1.69 11.33 7.69
CA SER A 73 -1.16 11.59 9.02
C SER A 73 0.31 11.99 8.98
N ALA A 74 1.10 11.40 8.10
CA ALA A 74 2.50 11.79 7.90
C ALA A 74 2.63 13.25 7.46
N LEU A 75 1.77 13.70 6.54
CA LEU A 75 1.76 15.09 6.07
C LEU A 75 1.43 16.08 7.20
N ASN A 76 0.44 15.73 8.03
CA ASN A 76 0.01 16.56 9.15
C ASN A 76 1.09 16.65 10.23
N MET A 77 1.76 15.52 10.51
CA MET A 77 2.78 15.45 11.56
C MET A 77 4.14 15.99 11.11
N ALA A 78 4.45 15.96 9.81
CA ALA A 78 5.73 16.45 9.28
C ALA A 78 6.03 17.89 9.71
N ASN A 79 5.03 18.77 9.63
CA ASN A 79 5.17 20.18 10.07
C ASN A 79 5.36 20.29 11.59
N LEU A 80 4.62 19.51 12.37
CA LEU A 80 4.70 19.54 13.84
C LEU A 80 6.08 19.10 14.33
N PHE A 81 6.61 18.04 13.76
CA PHE A 81 7.89 17.45 14.17
C PHE A 81 9.07 17.99 13.36
N LYS A 82 8.84 18.92 12.41
CA LYS A 82 9.88 19.47 11.50
C LYS A 82 10.66 18.36 10.80
N ARG A 83 9.94 17.34 10.32
CA ARG A 83 10.48 16.21 9.56
C ARG A 83 10.19 16.38 8.08
N GLU A 84 11.08 15.88 7.26
CA GLU A 84 10.89 15.80 5.82
C GLU A 84 9.95 14.63 5.49
N ILE A 85 9.03 14.86 4.54
CA ILE A 85 8.14 13.81 4.05
C ILE A 85 8.93 12.93 3.09
N ARG A 86 8.95 11.65 3.36
CA ARG A 86 9.59 10.63 2.53
C ARG A 86 8.54 9.87 1.72
N ARG A 87 8.95 9.36 0.58
CA ARG A 87 8.07 8.58 -0.32
C ARG A 87 8.77 7.28 -0.70
N PRO A 88 8.13 6.13 -0.47
CA PRO A 88 8.67 4.85 -0.91
C PRO A 88 8.62 4.65 -2.44
N LEU A 89 7.75 5.40 -3.15
CA LEU A 89 7.70 5.39 -4.62
C LEU A 89 8.18 6.72 -5.21
N LEU A 90 8.97 6.62 -6.26
CA LEU A 90 9.46 7.76 -7.04
C LEU A 90 9.32 7.45 -8.53
N LYS A 91 8.67 8.33 -9.29
CA LYS A 91 8.46 8.17 -10.74
C LYS A 91 7.85 6.80 -11.13
N GLY A 92 6.93 6.29 -10.33
CA GLY A 92 6.23 5.04 -10.59
C GLY A 92 6.92 3.77 -10.10
N ILE A 93 8.16 3.85 -9.65
CA ILE A 93 8.94 2.70 -9.17
C ILE A 93 9.34 2.85 -7.69
N ILE A 94 9.78 1.76 -7.07
CA ILE A 94 10.32 1.79 -5.70
C ILE A 94 11.53 2.72 -5.68
N ALA A 95 11.52 3.68 -4.75
CA ALA A 95 12.54 4.73 -4.68
C ALA A 95 13.93 4.14 -4.41
N PRO A 96 14.91 4.33 -5.31
CA PRO A 96 16.27 3.90 -5.08
C PRO A 96 16.85 4.60 -3.86
N GLY A 97 17.46 3.83 -2.95
CA GLY A 97 18.09 4.37 -1.74
C GLY A 97 17.14 4.66 -0.58
N GLU A 98 15.82 4.47 -0.74
CA GLU A 98 14.89 4.51 0.39
C GLU A 98 14.92 3.18 1.14
N LEU A 99 15.65 3.13 2.26
CA LEU A 99 15.90 1.89 3.00
C LEU A 99 14.63 1.24 3.58
N LEU A 100 13.63 2.05 3.90
CA LEU A 100 12.35 1.58 4.46
C LEU A 100 11.27 1.37 3.39
N ALA A 101 11.60 1.54 2.10
CA ALA A 101 10.60 1.52 1.02
C ALA A 101 9.70 0.28 1.05
N GLN A 102 10.27 -0.92 1.13
CA GLN A 102 9.49 -2.16 1.09
C GLN A 102 8.58 -2.32 2.31
N GLN A 103 9.09 -2.04 3.52
CA GLN A 103 8.33 -2.14 4.76
C GLN A 103 7.19 -1.14 4.78
N VAL A 104 7.45 0.12 4.39
CA VAL A 104 6.42 1.17 4.32
C VAL A 104 5.39 0.86 3.24
N LEU A 105 5.82 0.35 2.07
CA LEU A 105 4.88 -0.09 1.03
C LEU A 105 3.99 -1.22 1.51
N SER A 106 4.52 -2.18 2.26
CA SER A 106 3.71 -3.24 2.87
C SER A 106 2.63 -2.66 3.80
N LEU A 107 2.97 -1.68 4.64
CA LEU A 107 2.01 -0.99 5.50
C LEU A 107 0.95 -0.21 4.71
N LEU A 108 1.37 0.52 3.68
CA LEU A 108 0.46 1.31 2.82
C LEU A 108 -0.50 0.40 2.04
N VAL A 109 0.01 -0.67 1.47
CA VAL A 109 -0.81 -1.67 0.74
C VAL A 109 -1.82 -2.30 1.69
N PHE A 110 -1.39 -2.80 2.85
CA PHE A 110 -2.30 -3.38 3.83
C PHE A 110 -3.36 -2.38 4.30
N ASN A 111 -2.98 -1.11 4.44
CA ASN A 111 -3.93 -0.06 4.84
C ASN A 111 -5.11 0.08 3.88
N VAL A 112 -4.93 -0.20 2.60
CA VAL A 112 -6.00 -0.08 1.59
C VAL A 112 -6.66 -1.41 1.23
N ILE A 113 -5.92 -2.54 1.14
CA ILE A 113 -6.53 -3.83 0.78
C ILE A 113 -7.19 -4.53 1.97
N LYS A 114 -6.73 -4.24 3.22
CA LYS A 114 -7.19 -4.88 4.46
C LYS A 114 -6.96 -6.40 4.44
N GLU A 115 -7.61 -7.13 5.34
CA GLU A 115 -7.62 -8.59 5.34
C GLU A 115 -8.45 -9.14 4.18
N PRO A 116 -8.06 -10.27 3.57
CA PRO A 116 -8.87 -10.92 2.57
C PRO A 116 -10.21 -11.40 3.16
N MET A 117 -11.28 -11.26 2.38
CA MET A 117 -12.62 -11.69 2.80
C MET A 117 -12.80 -13.21 2.69
N THR A 118 -12.03 -13.85 1.82
CA THR A 118 -12.04 -15.30 1.62
C THR A 118 -10.61 -15.81 1.49
N PRO A 119 -10.32 -17.07 1.86
CA PRO A 119 -9.03 -17.68 1.57
C PRO A 119 -8.70 -17.54 0.09
N ASP A 120 -7.43 -17.21 -0.22
CA ASP A 120 -6.91 -17.07 -1.58
C ASP A 120 -7.63 -15.99 -2.45
N GLU A 121 -8.25 -14.99 -1.83
CA GLU A 121 -8.87 -13.88 -2.56
C GLU A 121 -7.86 -13.26 -3.55
N HIS A 122 -8.31 -13.01 -4.77
CA HIS A 122 -7.48 -12.43 -5.82
C HIS A 122 -7.27 -10.93 -5.62
N CYS A 123 -6.01 -10.47 -5.79
CA CYS A 123 -5.68 -9.04 -5.85
C CYS A 123 -5.04 -8.71 -7.20
N PHE A 124 -5.70 -7.88 -7.98
CA PHE A 124 -5.22 -7.39 -9.27
C PHE A 124 -4.56 -6.03 -9.07
N PHE A 125 -3.29 -5.89 -9.40
CA PHE A 125 -2.54 -4.66 -9.14
C PHE A 125 -1.92 -4.05 -10.39
N SER A 126 -1.85 -2.71 -10.43
CA SER A 126 -1.24 -1.98 -11.52
C SER A 126 0.29 -2.10 -11.47
N VAL A 127 0.90 -2.20 -12.66
CA VAL A 127 2.36 -2.19 -12.83
C VAL A 127 2.69 -1.01 -13.75
N PRO A 128 3.70 -0.18 -13.41
CA PRO A 128 4.09 0.92 -14.26
C PRO A 128 4.64 0.42 -15.60
N ALA A 129 4.34 1.16 -16.67
CA ALA A 129 4.98 0.93 -17.95
C ALA A 129 6.48 1.27 -17.86
N PRO A 130 7.37 0.56 -18.60
CA PRO A 130 8.77 0.96 -18.70
C PRO A 130 8.87 2.40 -19.22
N PRO A 131 9.75 3.24 -18.63
CA PRO A 131 9.95 4.60 -19.15
C PRO A 131 10.49 4.56 -20.58
N LEU A 132 9.96 5.44 -21.43
CA LEU A 132 10.42 5.51 -22.82
C LEU A 132 11.83 6.09 -22.95
N ASP A 133 12.21 6.95 -22.03
CA ASP A 133 13.48 7.70 -21.99
C ASP A 133 14.58 6.96 -21.22
N ASP A 134 14.26 5.92 -20.50
CA ASP A 134 15.22 5.10 -19.76
C ASP A 134 14.86 3.60 -19.83
N PRO A 135 15.21 2.93 -20.93
CA PRO A 135 14.94 1.49 -21.09
C PRO A 135 15.68 0.60 -20.08
N SER A 136 16.65 1.15 -19.34
CA SER A 136 17.38 0.42 -18.29
C SER A 136 16.58 0.27 -16.98
N GLN A 137 15.51 1.02 -16.80
CA GLN A 137 14.62 0.89 -15.65
C GLN A 137 13.79 -0.40 -15.77
N ASP A 138 14.21 -1.42 -15.05
CA ASP A 138 13.52 -2.70 -15.00
C ASP A 138 12.32 -2.64 -14.04
N THR A 139 11.12 -2.66 -14.59
CA THR A 139 9.87 -2.74 -13.81
C THR A 139 9.62 -4.13 -13.23
N THR A 140 10.42 -5.13 -13.60
CA THR A 140 10.28 -6.51 -13.11
C THR A 140 10.51 -6.58 -11.60
N TYR A 141 11.54 -5.91 -11.10
CA TYR A 141 11.82 -5.83 -9.66
C TYR A 141 10.64 -5.24 -8.91
N HIS A 142 10.10 -4.13 -9.39
CA HIS A 142 8.93 -3.46 -8.80
C HIS A 142 7.72 -4.42 -8.75
N ARG A 143 7.41 -5.08 -9.86
CA ARG A 143 6.31 -6.05 -9.95
C ARG A 143 6.48 -7.20 -8.96
N GLU A 144 7.67 -7.78 -8.87
CA GLU A 144 7.93 -8.93 -7.99
C GLU A 144 7.86 -8.54 -6.49
N ILE A 145 8.32 -7.34 -6.13
CA ILE A 145 8.17 -6.84 -4.76
C ILE A 145 6.69 -6.69 -4.39
N PHE A 146 5.86 -6.08 -5.26
CA PHE A 146 4.42 -5.96 -4.98
C PHE A 146 3.71 -7.31 -4.98
N ARG A 147 4.09 -8.22 -5.85
CA ARG A 147 3.60 -9.60 -5.82
C ARG A 147 3.87 -10.25 -4.46
N LYS A 148 5.09 -10.10 -3.94
CA LYS A 148 5.47 -10.62 -2.63
C LYS A 148 4.68 -9.95 -1.50
N ILE A 149 4.60 -8.62 -1.46
CA ILE A 149 3.85 -7.87 -0.45
C ILE A 149 2.38 -8.32 -0.41
N ILE A 150 1.72 -8.40 -1.56
CA ILE A 150 0.32 -8.79 -1.65
C ILE A 150 0.11 -10.23 -1.17
N ALA A 151 1.01 -11.15 -1.55
CA ALA A 151 0.97 -12.54 -1.10
C ALA A 151 1.17 -12.68 0.43
N GLU A 152 2.08 -11.88 1.02
CA GLU A 152 2.31 -11.85 2.47
C GLU A 152 1.08 -11.38 3.25
N HIS A 153 0.18 -10.60 2.62
CA HIS A 153 -1.11 -10.21 3.20
C HIS A 153 -2.24 -11.21 2.93
N GLY A 154 -1.94 -12.40 2.41
CA GLY A 154 -2.89 -13.50 2.25
C GLY A 154 -3.70 -13.48 0.96
N TYR A 155 -3.32 -12.69 -0.02
CA TYR A 155 -3.98 -12.61 -1.32
C TYR A 155 -3.23 -13.40 -2.39
N THR A 156 -3.96 -13.80 -3.45
CA THR A 156 -3.36 -14.31 -4.70
C THR A 156 -3.11 -13.12 -5.66
N PRO A 157 -1.83 -12.72 -5.88
CA PRO A 157 -1.50 -11.51 -6.64
C PRO A 157 -1.54 -11.72 -8.15
N HIS A 158 -2.13 -10.76 -8.88
CA HIS A 158 -2.17 -10.69 -10.35
C HIS A 158 -1.78 -9.29 -10.81
N PRO A 159 -0.66 -9.15 -11.58
CA PRO A 159 -0.29 -7.88 -12.20
C PRO A 159 -1.15 -7.55 -13.41
#